data_f6626d2412bf76826de4e5060699114d
#
_entry.id   f6626d2412bf76826de4e5060699114d
#
_cell.length_a   1.000
_cell.length_b   1.000
_cell.length_c   1.000
_cell.angle_alpha   90.00
_cell.angle_beta   90.00
_cell.angle_gamma   90.00
#
_symmetry.space_group_name_H-M   'P 1'
#
loop_
_entity.id
_entity.type
_entity.pdbx_description
1 polymer ?
#
loop_
_entity_poly.entity_id
_entity_poly.type
_entity_poly.pdbx_seq_one_letter_code
_entity_poly.pdbx_strand_id
1 'polypeptide(L)'
;DYDRVLAAILGARSIYLFASGDAVTSCQYACTKFNRVGLSAFVCADVFYQYETAMRLNESDVAIALSNSGRSTNVVNAMKIAHEQGAFTCCITQGGRSPLTKYCDISLYSSSVDMSIGRDSVTKRIVEMIILEALYLGVINSGPNDYKQMLQNTMLSSEMNKL
;
A
#
# COMPACT_ATOMS: atom_id res chain seq x y z
N ASP A 1 -11.58 -10.36 -3.73
CA ASP A 1 -10.20 -9.82 -3.73
C ASP A 1 -10.02 -8.75 -2.65
N TYR A 2 -10.88 -7.72 -2.61
CA TYR A 2 -10.81 -6.66 -1.60
C TYR A 2 -10.85 -7.20 -0.16
N ASP A 3 -11.81 -8.06 0.16
CA ASP A 3 -11.97 -8.62 1.51
C ASP A 3 -10.78 -9.48 1.94
N ARG A 4 -10.11 -10.15 0.99
CA ARG A 4 -8.89 -10.91 1.27
C ARG A 4 -7.71 -9.99 1.61
N VAL A 5 -7.55 -8.88 0.89
CA VAL A 5 -6.53 -7.87 1.20
C VAL A 5 -6.81 -7.25 2.56
N LEU A 6 -8.08 -6.91 2.84
CA LEU A 6 -8.48 -6.35 4.12
C LEU A 6 -8.20 -7.31 5.28
N ALA A 7 -8.55 -8.59 5.13
CA ALA A 7 -8.28 -9.60 6.15
C ALA A 7 -6.77 -9.78 6.39
N ALA A 8 -5.96 -9.76 5.32
CA ALA A 8 -4.51 -9.82 5.44
C ALA A 8 -3.94 -8.61 6.19
N ILE A 9 -4.40 -7.40 5.87
CA ILE A 9 -3.98 -6.17 6.56
C ILE A 9 -4.32 -6.22 8.05
N LEU A 10 -5.54 -6.67 8.40
CA LEU A 10 -5.99 -6.76 9.80
C LEU A 10 -5.24 -7.80 10.62
N GLY A 11 -4.75 -8.87 10.00
CA GLY A 11 -3.96 -9.92 10.64
C GLY A 11 -2.45 -9.70 10.59
N ALA A 12 -1.99 -8.65 9.90
CA ALA A 12 -0.56 -8.45 9.66
C ALA A 12 0.19 -7.99 10.91
N ARG A 13 1.38 -8.54 11.10
CA ARG A 13 2.38 -7.99 12.02
C ARG A 13 2.86 -6.62 11.55
N SER A 14 3.14 -6.50 10.24
CA SER A 14 3.60 -5.26 9.62
C SER A 14 3.17 -5.19 8.15
N ILE A 15 2.98 -3.99 7.66
CA ILE A 15 2.58 -3.67 6.28
C ILE A 15 3.70 -2.90 5.62
N TYR A 16 4.21 -3.40 4.51
CA TYR A 16 5.28 -2.77 3.75
C TYR A 16 4.77 -2.32 2.38
N LEU A 17 4.96 -1.03 2.08
CA LEU A 17 4.51 -0.42 0.83
C LEU A 17 5.71 -0.17 -0.08
N PHE A 18 5.64 -0.69 -1.30
CA PHE A 18 6.68 -0.63 -2.32
C PHE A 18 6.20 0.16 -3.54
N ALA A 19 6.95 1.17 -3.92
CA ALA A 19 6.65 1.99 -5.09
C ALA A 19 7.93 2.63 -5.64
N SER A 20 7.84 3.28 -6.80
CA SER A 20 8.90 4.13 -7.34
C SER A 20 8.32 5.40 -7.94
N GLY A 21 9.14 6.47 -7.97
CA GLY A 21 8.73 7.78 -8.46
C GLY A 21 7.54 8.34 -7.66
N ASP A 22 6.59 8.94 -8.36
CA ASP A 22 5.45 9.65 -7.75
C ASP A 22 4.53 8.74 -6.93
N ALA A 23 4.50 7.42 -7.20
CA ALA A 23 3.71 6.47 -6.44
C ALA A 23 4.16 6.35 -4.97
N VAL A 24 5.40 6.72 -4.66
CA VAL A 24 5.90 6.78 -3.28
C VAL A 24 5.06 7.71 -2.41
N THR A 25 4.57 8.83 -2.97
CA THR A 25 3.69 9.77 -2.24
C THR A 25 2.38 9.10 -1.83
N SER A 26 1.77 8.29 -2.70
CA SER A 26 0.56 7.52 -2.36
C SER A 26 0.84 6.47 -1.28
N CYS A 27 2.02 5.83 -1.32
CA CYS A 27 2.45 4.91 -0.26
C CYS A 27 2.66 5.62 1.08
N GLN A 28 3.28 6.80 1.08
CA GLN A 28 3.48 7.61 2.29
C GLN A 28 2.15 8.04 2.91
N TYR A 29 1.19 8.43 2.07
CA TYR A 29 -0.17 8.72 2.51
C TYR A 29 -0.81 7.52 3.20
N ALA A 30 -0.81 6.35 2.57
CA ALA A 30 -1.37 5.12 3.14
C ALA A 30 -0.66 4.71 4.44
N CYS A 31 0.68 4.78 4.46
CA CYS A 31 1.49 4.52 5.65
C CYS A 31 1.05 5.39 6.83
N THR A 32 0.89 6.70 6.61
CA THR A 32 0.41 7.63 7.62
C THR A 32 -0.99 7.25 8.14
N LYS A 33 -1.89 6.88 7.24
CA LYS A 33 -3.26 6.49 7.59
C LYS A 33 -3.30 5.20 8.42
N PHE A 34 -2.60 4.16 8.01
CA PHE A 34 -2.54 2.89 8.72
C PHE A 34 -1.90 3.06 10.11
N ASN A 35 -0.82 3.83 10.21
CA ASN A 35 -0.17 4.10 11.51
C ASN A 35 -1.09 4.87 12.48
N ARG A 36 -1.98 5.74 11.98
CA ARG A 36 -2.96 6.47 12.83
C ARG A 36 -3.92 5.56 13.57
N VAL A 37 -4.21 4.39 13.04
CA VAL A 37 -5.09 3.40 13.68
C VAL A 37 -4.33 2.30 14.41
N GLY A 38 -3.00 2.46 14.57
CA GLY A 38 -2.17 1.54 15.33
C GLY A 38 -1.61 0.36 14.55
N LEU A 39 -1.80 0.31 13.23
CA LEU A 39 -1.13 -0.66 12.38
C LEU A 39 0.33 -0.25 12.16
N SER A 40 1.24 -1.23 12.10
CA SER A 40 2.65 -0.99 11.80
C SER A 40 2.87 -0.94 10.30
N ALA A 41 2.85 0.25 9.69
CA ALA A 41 3.04 0.43 8.26
C ALA A 41 4.33 1.17 7.94
N PHE A 42 5.02 0.74 6.88
CA PHE A 42 6.31 1.26 6.46
C PHE A 42 6.34 1.46 4.94
N VAL A 43 7.06 2.50 4.50
CA VAL A 43 7.33 2.76 3.08
C VAL A 43 8.83 2.92 2.88
N CYS A 44 9.37 2.21 1.90
CA CYS A 44 10.77 2.33 1.49
C CYS A 44 10.85 3.05 0.15
N ALA A 45 11.39 4.27 0.14
CA ALA A 45 11.54 5.05 -1.08
C ALA A 45 12.80 4.66 -1.88
N ASP A 46 13.88 4.28 -1.19
CA ASP A 46 15.13 3.88 -1.80
C ASP A 46 15.09 2.44 -2.31
N VAL A 47 15.59 2.20 -3.52
CA VAL A 47 15.54 0.90 -4.19
C VAL A 47 16.30 -0.19 -3.45
N PHE A 48 17.47 0.12 -2.88
CA PHE A 48 18.26 -0.84 -2.11
C PHE A 48 17.51 -1.27 -0.85
N TYR A 49 16.96 -0.31 -0.12
CA TYR A 49 16.17 -0.61 1.07
C TYR A 49 14.88 -1.39 0.76
N GLN A 50 14.31 -1.24 -0.44
CA GLN A 50 13.19 -2.07 -0.87
C GLN A 50 13.57 -3.56 -0.90
N TYR A 51 14.72 -3.90 -1.49
CA TYR A 51 15.19 -5.29 -1.57
C TYR A 51 15.56 -5.85 -0.20
N GLU A 52 16.34 -5.10 0.57
CA GLU A 52 16.72 -5.53 1.93
C GLU A 52 15.50 -5.72 2.84
N THR A 53 14.51 -4.85 2.70
CA THR A 53 13.25 -4.97 3.43
C THR A 53 12.49 -6.22 2.98
N ALA A 54 12.32 -6.41 1.67
CA ALA A 54 11.61 -7.56 1.12
C ALA A 54 12.22 -8.90 1.56
N MET A 55 13.56 -8.98 1.68
CA MET A 55 14.27 -10.18 2.15
C MET A 55 13.99 -10.55 3.62
N ARG A 56 13.48 -9.62 4.41
CA ARG A 56 13.20 -9.83 5.85
C ARG A 56 11.73 -10.11 6.16
N LEU A 57 10.87 -10.04 5.15
CA LEU A 57 9.46 -10.33 5.31
C LEU A 57 9.24 -11.84 5.56
N ASN A 58 8.08 -12.16 6.11
CA ASN A 58 7.63 -13.53 6.31
C ASN A 58 6.09 -13.61 6.24
N GLU A 59 5.54 -14.78 6.52
CA GLU A 59 4.10 -15.08 6.46
C GLU A 59 3.21 -14.21 7.36
N SER A 60 3.80 -13.51 8.33
CA SER A 60 3.07 -12.58 9.21
C SER A 60 3.02 -11.16 8.67
N ASP A 61 3.65 -10.89 7.53
CA ASP A 61 3.75 -9.57 6.94
C ASP A 61 2.91 -9.43 5.67
N VAL A 62 2.53 -8.20 5.37
CA VAL A 62 1.84 -7.84 4.12
C VAL A 62 2.71 -6.92 3.30
N ALA A 63 2.90 -7.23 2.03
CA ALA A 63 3.56 -6.39 1.04
C ALA A 63 2.53 -5.82 0.05
N ILE A 64 2.46 -4.51 -0.05
CA ILE A 64 1.56 -3.80 -0.98
C ILE A 64 2.41 -3.00 -1.98
N ALA A 65 2.26 -3.29 -3.26
CA ALA A 65 2.97 -2.57 -4.32
C ALA A 65 2.06 -1.63 -5.09
N LEU A 66 2.55 -0.43 -5.37
CA LEU A 66 1.92 0.52 -6.27
C LEU A 66 2.76 0.69 -7.53
N SER A 67 2.23 0.24 -8.66
CA SER A 67 2.87 0.44 -9.97
C SER A 67 1.82 0.42 -11.07
N ASN A 68 1.53 1.59 -11.61
CA ASN A 68 0.48 1.73 -12.63
C ASN A 68 0.72 0.81 -13.85
N SER A 69 1.92 0.76 -14.39
CA SER A 69 2.25 -0.12 -15.52
C SER A 69 2.52 -1.57 -15.09
N GLY A 70 2.75 -1.84 -13.81
CA GLY A 70 3.21 -3.13 -13.30
C GLY A 70 4.56 -3.58 -13.85
N ARG A 71 5.40 -2.63 -14.35
CA ARG A 71 6.68 -2.89 -15.01
C ARG A 71 7.89 -2.21 -14.35
N SER A 72 7.70 -1.49 -13.26
CA SER A 72 8.81 -0.89 -12.51
C SER A 72 9.71 -1.99 -11.94
N THR A 73 10.90 -2.14 -12.49
CA THR A 73 11.80 -3.27 -12.22
C THR A 73 12.09 -3.45 -10.73
N ASN A 74 12.37 -2.36 -10.03
CA ASN A 74 12.63 -2.39 -8.58
C ASN A 74 11.42 -2.89 -7.78
N VAL A 75 10.22 -2.41 -8.12
CA VAL A 75 8.97 -2.84 -7.44
C VAL A 75 8.67 -4.30 -7.73
N VAL A 76 8.82 -4.73 -8.99
CA VAL A 76 8.63 -6.13 -9.40
C VAL A 76 9.59 -7.06 -8.65
N ASN A 77 10.88 -6.69 -8.56
CA ASN A 77 11.88 -7.50 -7.86
C ASN A 77 11.63 -7.54 -6.34
N ALA A 78 11.28 -6.41 -5.72
CA ALA A 78 10.93 -6.38 -4.30
C ALA A 78 9.72 -7.28 -4.00
N MET A 79 8.67 -7.22 -4.83
CA MET A 79 7.49 -8.05 -4.65
C MET A 79 7.75 -9.53 -4.92
N LYS A 80 8.63 -9.85 -5.89
CA LYS A 80 9.08 -11.22 -6.10
C LYS A 80 9.76 -11.77 -4.85
N ILE A 81 10.70 -11.02 -4.28
CA ILE A 81 11.40 -11.40 -3.06
C ILE A 81 10.40 -11.56 -1.91
N ALA A 82 9.51 -10.59 -1.67
CA ALA A 82 8.50 -10.67 -0.62
C ALA A 82 7.60 -11.91 -0.74
N HIS A 83 7.18 -12.23 -1.96
CA HIS A 83 6.39 -13.43 -2.25
C HIS A 83 7.18 -14.72 -1.96
N GLU A 84 8.45 -14.79 -2.37
CA GLU A 84 9.34 -15.93 -2.10
C GLU A 84 9.64 -16.11 -0.61
N GLN A 85 9.56 -15.03 0.18
CA GLN A 85 9.68 -15.08 1.66
C GLN A 85 8.35 -15.46 2.36
N GLY A 86 7.28 -15.66 1.61
CA GLY A 86 5.99 -16.10 2.13
C GLY A 86 5.08 -14.97 2.63
N ALA A 87 5.45 -13.69 2.49
CA ALA A 87 4.57 -12.59 2.82
C ALA A 87 3.32 -12.58 1.93
N PHE A 88 2.17 -12.17 2.49
CA PHE A 88 1.00 -11.91 1.66
C PHE A 88 1.27 -10.72 0.74
N THR A 89 1.08 -10.89 -0.56
CA THR A 89 1.44 -9.90 -1.57
C THR A 89 0.22 -9.36 -2.30
N CYS A 90 0.11 -8.03 -2.36
CA CYS A 90 -0.94 -7.33 -3.09
C CYS A 90 -0.35 -6.24 -3.98
N CYS A 91 -0.92 -6.01 -5.15
CA CYS A 91 -0.56 -4.85 -5.94
C CYS A 91 -1.77 -4.02 -6.36
N ILE A 92 -1.53 -2.71 -6.49
CA ILE A 92 -2.45 -1.75 -7.12
C ILE A 92 -1.82 -1.37 -8.45
N THR A 93 -2.46 -1.76 -9.55
CA THR A 93 -1.92 -1.59 -10.91
C THR A 93 -3.03 -1.31 -11.91
N GLN A 94 -2.70 -0.76 -13.08
CA GLN A 94 -3.65 -0.66 -14.18
C GLN A 94 -3.97 -2.06 -14.71
N GLY A 95 -5.19 -2.30 -15.15
CA GLY A 95 -5.69 -3.62 -15.52
C GLY A 95 -4.82 -4.38 -16.52
N GLY A 96 -4.85 -5.71 -16.39
CA GLY A 96 -4.17 -6.65 -17.26
C GLY A 96 -2.99 -7.39 -16.64
N ARG A 97 -2.47 -8.39 -17.38
CA ARG A 97 -1.29 -9.15 -16.95
C ARG A 97 -0.03 -8.30 -17.08
N SER A 98 0.73 -8.21 -16.02
CA SER A 98 2.01 -7.51 -15.98
C SER A 98 3.07 -8.35 -15.27
N PRO A 99 4.38 -8.01 -15.37
CA PRO A 99 5.41 -8.67 -14.57
C PRO A 99 5.11 -8.65 -13.06
N LEU A 100 4.52 -7.55 -12.55
CA LEU A 100 4.19 -7.40 -11.14
C LEU A 100 3.09 -8.37 -10.68
N THR A 101 2.03 -8.53 -11.47
CA THR A 101 0.90 -9.39 -11.09
C THR A 101 1.25 -10.88 -10.95
N LYS A 102 2.43 -11.30 -11.46
CA LYS A 102 2.92 -12.68 -11.31
C LYS A 102 3.35 -13.03 -9.88
N TYR A 103 3.69 -12.00 -9.10
CA TYR A 103 4.24 -12.16 -7.75
C TYR A 103 3.31 -11.57 -6.69
N CYS A 104 2.04 -11.42 -7.04
CA CYS A 104 1.02 -10.92 -6.12
C CYS A 104 -0.11 -11.95 -5.97
N ASP A 105 -0.45 -12.27 -4.73
CA ASP A 105 -1.60 -13.12 -4.39
C ASP A 105 -2.91 -12.47 -4.81
N ILE A 106 -2.97 -11.12 -4.75
CA ILE A 106 -4.11 -10.31 -5.18
C ILE A 106 -3.63 -9.11 -5.98
N SER A 107 -4.35 -8.83 -7.05
CA SER A 107 -4.18 -7.61 -7.84
C SER A 107 -5.45 -6.78 -7.79
N LEU A 108 -5.36 -5.58 -7.25
CA LEU A 108 -6.41 -4.56 -7.30
C LEU A 108 -6.16 -3.68 -8.52
N TYR A 109 -7.18 -3.56 -9.36
CA TYR A 109 -7.03 -2.86 -10.62
C TYR A 109 -7.59 -1.44 -10.56
N SER A 110 -6.73 -0.48 -10.90
CA SER A 110 -7.12 0.91 -11.12
C SER A 110 -7.52 1.07 -12.59
N SER A 111 -8.81 1.24 -12.86
CA SER A 111 -9.27 1.68 -14.18
C SER A 111 -9.20 3.19 -14.24
N SER A 112 -8.30 3.76 -14.99
CA SER A 112 -8.30 5.20 -15.26
C SER A 112 -8.26 5.45 -16.77
N VAL A 113 -9.11 6.34 -17.24
CA VAL A 113 -8.91 6.97 -18.54
C VAL A 113 -7.61 7.78 -18.42
N ASP A 114 -6.63 7.46 -19.25
CA ASP A 114 -5.33 8.14 -19.22
C ASP A 114 -5.49 9.58 -19.74
N MET A 115 -5.79 10.49 -18.83
CA MET A 115 -5.73 11.94 -19.09
C MET A 115 -4.28 12.39 -18.79
N SER A 116 -3.35 11.94 -19.62
CA SER A 116 -1.96 12.38 -19.51
C SER A 116 -1.76 13.69 -20.28
N ILE A 117 -1.22 14.68 -19.60
CA ILE A 117 -0.66 15.88 -20.22
C ILE A 117 0.86 15.68 -20.26
N GLY A 118 1.39 15.26 -21.41
CA GLY A 118 2.80 14.88 -21.52
C GLY A 118 3.10 13.57 -20.83
N ARG A 119 4.10 13.55 -19.92
CA ARG A 119 4.46 12.39 -19.10
C ARG A 119 3.77 12.35 -17.75
N ASP A 120 3.02 13.40 -17.42
CA ASP A 120 2.37 13.53 -16.12
C ASP A 120 0.93 13.01 -16.18
N SER A 121 0.55 12.20 -15.23
CA SER A 121 -0.78 11.61 -15.14
C SER A 121 -1.39 11.87 -13.77
N VAL A 122 -2.10 12.96 -13.68
CA VAL A 122 -2.82 13.37 -12.46
C VAL A 122 -3.86 12.33 -12.05
N THR A 123 -4.54 11.72 -13.00
CA THR A 123 -5.65 10.79 -12.75
C THR A 123 -5.20 9.51 -12.04
N LYS A 124 -3.99 9.02 -12.34
CA LYS A 124 -3.47 7.77 -11.75
C LYS A 124 -3.33 7.84 -10.24
N ARG A 125 -2.80 8.97 -9.72
CA ARG A 125 -2.61 9.17 -8.27
C ARG A 125 -3.94 9.21 -7.53
N ILE A 126 -4.93 9.88 -8.12
CA ILE A 126 -6.27 9.98 -7.51
C ILE A 126 -6.88 8.59 -7.35
N VAL A 127 -6.84 7.76 -8.39
CA VAL A 127 -7.42 6.40 -8.34
C VAL A 127 -6.66 5.49 -7.35
N GLU A 128 -5.33 5.56 -7.33
CA GLU A 128 -4.53 4.84 -6.32
C GLU A 128 -4.90 5.25 -4.90
N MET A 129 -5.04 6.55 -4.65
CA MET A 129 -5.44 7.06 -3.35
C MET A 129 -6.87 6.63 -2.97
N ILE A 130 -7.81 6.59 -3.92
CA ILE A 130 -9.17 6.08 -3.67
C ILE A 130 -9.14 4.62 -3.22
N ILE A 131 -8.35 3.76 -3.87
CA ILE A 131 -8.23 2.35 -3.51
C ILE A 131 -7.60 2.22 -2.10
N LEU A 132 -6.54 2.97 -1.82
CA LEU A 132 -5.89 2.98 -0.52
C LEU A 132 -6.82 3.49 0.59
N GLU A 133 -7.61 4.53 0.30
CA GLU A 133 -8.59 5.07 1.24
C GLU A 133 -9.73 4.07 1.49
N ALA A 134 -10.19 3.36 0.46
CA ALA A 134 -11.18 2.30 0.63
C ALA A 134 -10.65 1.19 1.55
N LEU A 135 -9.39 0.75 1.39
CA LEU A 135 -8.75 -0.22 2.29
C LEU A 135 -8.66 0.32 3.72
N TYR A 136 -8.27 1.58 3.88
CA TYR A 136 -8.20 2.23 5.19
C TYR A 136 -9.57 2.30 5.89
N LEU A 137 -10.62 2.70 5.16
CA LEU A 137 -11.99 2.71 5.69
C LEU A 137 -12.47 1.30 6.06
N GLY A 138 -12.11 0.31 5.25
CA GLY A 138 -12.37 -1.09 5.55
C GLY A 138 -11.71 -1.53 6.86
N VAL A 139 -10.45 -1.15 7.07
CA VAL A 139 -9.71 -1.41 8.33
C VAL A 139 -10.43 -0.80 9.53
N ILE A 140 -10.85 0.46 9.45
CA ILE A 140 -11.57 1.14 10.56
C ILE A 140 -12.91 0.45 10.85
N ASN A 141 -13.63 0.03 9.81
CA ASN A 141 -14.97 -0.54 9.97
C ASN A 141 -14.98 -2.01 10.40
N SER A 142 -13.98 -2.77 9.99
CA SER A 142 -13.89 -4.22 10.24
C SER A 142 -12.88 -4.59 11.32
N GLY A 143 -12.01 -3.66 11.70
CA GLY A 143 -11.01 -3.86 12.73
C GLY A 143 -11.58 -3.76 14.16
N PRO A 144 -10.74 -4.02 15.17
CA PRO A 144 -11.10 -3.84 16.57
C PRO A 144 -11.64 -2.43 16.86
N ASN A 145 -12.52 -2.33 17.87
CA ASN A 145 -13.08 -1.02 18.29
C ASN A 145 -11.99 -0.01 18.67
N ASP A 146 -10.82 -0.49 19.08
CA ASP A 146 -9.67 0.33 19.46
C ASP A 146 -9.15 1.18 18.30
N TYR A 147 -9.33 0.75 17.04
CA TYR A 147 -8.91 1.55 15.87
C TYR A 147 -9.66 2.88 15.77
N LYS A 148 -10.96 2.88 16.07
CA LYS A 148 -11.75 4.13 16.13
C LYS A 148 -11.29 5.03 17.28
N GLN A 149 -10.98 4.44 18.42
CA GLN A 149 -10.44 5.16 19.57
C GLN A 149 -9.06 5.76 19.26
N MET A 150 -8.16 4.98 18.65
CA MET A 150 -6.84 5.46 18.24
C MET A 150 -6.95 6.60 17.22
N LEU A 151 -7.85 6.50 16.27
CA LEU A 151 -8.09 7.58 15.31
C LEU A 151 -8.53 8.85 16.02
N GLN A 152 -9.46 8.78 16.97
CA GLN A 152 -9.90 9.92 17.77
C GLN A 152 -8.75 10.54 18.55
N ASN A 153 -7.93 9.71 19.22
CA ASN A 153 -6.79 10.17 19.99
C ASN A 153 -5.73 10.88 19.12
N THR A 154 -5.47 10.35 17.90
CA THR A 154 -4.53 10.99 16.99
C THR A 154 -5.08 12.28 16.37
N MET A 155 -6.39 12.44 16.27
CA MET A 155 -7.02 13.71 15.86
C MET A 155 -6.86 14.78 16.94
N LEU A 156 -6.93 14.43 18.22
CA LEU A 156 -6.68 15.36 19.32
C LEU A 156 -5.26 15.93 19.30
N SER A 157 -4.28 15.18 18.81
CA SER A 157 -2.90 15.68 18.65
C SER A 157 -2.80 16.89 17.70
N SER A 158 -3.74 17.01 16.76
CA SER A 158 -3.79 18.16 15.85
C SER A 158 -4.26 19.46 16.57
N GLU A 159 -4.95 19.34 17.70
CA GLU A 159 -5.38 20.48 18.50
C GLU A 159 -4.22 21.10 19.28
N MET A 160 -3.18 20.31 19.59
CA MET A 160 -1.96 20.81 20.27
C MET A 160 -1.18 21.82 19.42
N ASN A 161 -1.42 21.88 18.11
CA ASN A 161 -0.79 22.81 17.19
C ASN A 161 -1.68 24.02 16.83
N LYS A 162 -2.86 24.13 17.45
CA LYS A 162 -3.72 25.31 17.30
C LYS A 162 -3.37 26.29 18.44
N LEU A 163 -2.83 27.45 18.06
CA LEU A 163 -2.67 28.62 18.95
C LEU A 163 -4.02 29.31 19.15
#